data_122f431c94370fcc0faa351dd775a968
#
_entry.id   122f431c94370fcc0faa351dd775a968
#
_cell.length_a   1.000
_cell.length_b   1.000
_cell.length_c   1.000
_cell.angle_alpha   90.00
_cell.angle_beta   90.00
_cell.angle_gamma   90.00
#
_symmetry.space_group_name_H-M   'P 1'
#
loop_
_entity.id
_entity.type
_entity.pdbx_description
1 polymer ?
#
loop_
_entity_poly.entity_id
_entity_poly.type
_entity_poly.pdbx_seq_one_letter_code
_entity_poly.pdbx_strand_id
1 'polypeptide(L)'
;MKISKLLPALLASSVAIVAHAQAPIKIGFMAELSGPQGALGQDQYDAFMMVVEQNGGKLGGVPVEVIREDSQLKPEVATQIVDKLIERDKVPIITGITFSNVMMAVHKKIVDKEVFLIGSNAGPAPIAGAQCSPYSFITSWQNDNQAEVVGVYANDKGYKKVIGMAPNYQAGKDFIAGFKRFRVS
;
A
#
# COMPACT_ATOMS: atom_id res chain seq x y z
N MET A 1 27.96 -60.02 53.69
CA MET A 1 26.76 -59.16 53.57
C MET A 1 27.09 -58.04 52.59
N LYS A 2 26.73 -58.19 51.29
CA LYS A 2 27.05 -57.23 50.24
C LYS A 2 25.76 -56.40 49.89
N ILE A 3 25.80 -55.16 50.25
CA ILE A 3 24.71 -54.20 49.90
C ILE A 3 24.95 -53.69 48.50
N SER A 4 24.12 -54.13 47.57
CA SER A 4 24.09 -53.63 46.20
C SER A 4 23.40 -52.24 46.12
N LYS A 5 24.12 -51.22 45.71
CA LYS A 5 23.58 -49.87 45.50
C LYS A 5 22.95 -49.80 44.11
N LEU A 6 21.65 -49.84 44.08
CA LEU A 6 20.87 -49.52 42.88
C LEU A 6 20.86 -47.96 42.65
N LEU A 7 21.52 -47.51 41.60
CA LEU A 7 21.46 -46.13 41.14
C LEU A 7 20.22 -45.97 40.24
N PRO A 8 19.27 -45.06 40.50
CA PRO A 8 18.23 -44.79 39.55
C PRO A 8 18.77 -43.86 38.45
N ALA A 9 18.78 -44.36 37.22
CA ALA A 9 19.05 -43.56 36.05
C ALA A 9 17.85 -42.62 35.79
N LEU A 10 18.01 -41.31 36.08
CA LEU A 10 17.10 -40.30 35.63
C LEU A 10 17.27 -40.11 34.10
N LEU A 11 16.33 -40.62 33.30
CA LEU A 11 16.17 -40.24 31.91
C LEU A 11 15.61 -38.81 31.88
N ALA A 12 16.46 -37.83 31.65
CA ALA A 12 16.05 -36.48 31.32
C ALA A 12 15.52 -36.49 29.87
N SER A 13 14.22 -36.63 29.70
CA SER A 13 13.55 -36.41 28.40
C SER A 13 13.63 -34.93 28.04
N SER A 14 14.62 -34.57 27.23
CA SER A 14 14.69 -33.25 26.60
C SER A 14 13.55 -33.12 25.58
N VAL A 15 12.48 -32.49 25.98
CA VAL A 15 11.42 -32.03 25.03
C VAL A 15 12.05 -30.96 24.18
N ALA A 16 12.46 -31.30 22.96
CA ALA A 16 12.84 -30.34 21.97
C ALA A 16 11.58 -29.53 21.58
N ILE A 17 11.47 -28.31 22.10
CA ILE A 17 10.48 -27.34 21.62
C ILE A 17 10.91 -26.97 20.21
N VAL A 18 10.27 -27.58 19.21
CA VAL A 18 10.41 -27.15 17.81
C VAL A 18 9.71 -25.78 17.71
N ALA A 19 10.50 -24.72 17.81
CA ALA A 19 10.02 -23.40 17.50
C ALA A 19 9.58 -23.40 16.04
N HIS A 20 8.28 -23.47 15.80
CA HIS A 20 7.74 -23.27 14.46
C HIS A 20 8.04 -21.81 14.07
N ALA A 21 9.06 -21.60 13.25
CA ALA A 21 9.28 -20.30 12.64
C ALA A 21 8.04 -20.01 11.77
N GLN A 22 7.33 -18.97 12.12
CA GLN A 22 6.16 -18.52 11.34
C GLN A 22 6.61 -18.20 9.92
N ALA A 23 5.96 -18.78 8.93
CA ALA A 23 6.24 -18.48 7.54
C ALA A 23 6.04 -16.98 7.27
N PRO A 24 6.91 -16.32 6.49
CA PRO A 24 6.79 -14.90 6.21
C PRO A 24 5.50 -14.61 5.45
N ILE A 25 4.86 -13.50 5.78
CA ILE A 25 3.75 -12.95 4.98
C ILE A 25 4.35 -12.25 3.76
N LYS A 26 3.89 -12.65 2.57
CA LYS A 26 4.27 -11.99 1.33
C LYS A 26 3.50 -10.70 1.16
N ILE A 27 4.21 -9.61 0.84
CA ILE A 27 3.62 -8.30 0.56
C ILE A 27 4.04 -7.88 -0.85
N GLY A 28 3.06 -7.63 -1.71
CA GLY A 28 3.32 -7.05 -3.02
C GLY A 28 3.53 -5.55 -2.89
N PHE A 29 4.72 -5.06 -3.21
CA PHE A 29 4.99 -3.63 -3.32
C PHE A 29 5.05 -3.26 -4.80
N MET A 30 4.09 -2.48 -5.27
CA MET A 30 4.02 -2.02 -6.67
C MET A 30 4.04 -0.49 -6.71
N ALA A 31 5.00 0.07 -7.45
CA ALA A 31 5.10 1.50 -7.69
C ALA A 31 5.67 1.79 -9.09
N GLU A 32 5.77 3.04 -9.47
CA GLU A 32 6.51 3.48 -10.64
C GLU A 32 7.99 3.59 -10.26
N LEU A 33 8.77 2.56 -10.59
CA LEU A 33 10.18 2.47 -10.19
C LEU A 33 11.16 2.86 -11.31
N SER A 34 10.63 3.12 -12.50
CA SER A 34 11.42 3.51 -13.67
C SER A 34 10.80 4.70 -14.40
N GLY A 35 11.52 5.22 -15.40
CA GLY A 35 11.09 6.37 -16.18
C GLY A 35 11.17 7.71 -15.43
N PRO A 36 10.62 8.79 -16.00
CA PRO A 36 10.74 10.16 -15.44
C PRO A 36 10.17 10.34 -14.03
N GLN A 37 9.23 9.49 -13.62
CA GLN A 37 8.59 9.51 -12.31
C GLN A 37 9.14 8.44 -11.35
N GLY A 38 10.16 7.69 -11.77
CA GLY A 38 10.69 6.56 -11.01
C GLY A 38 11.25 6.93 -9.63
N ALA A 39 11.76 8.15 -9.46
CA ALA A 39 12.26 8.62 -8.18
C ALA A 39 11.18 8.60 -7.09
N LEU A 40 9.93 9.00 -7.41
CA LEU A 40 8.83 9.00 -6.44
C LEU A 40 8.48 7.60 -5.95
N GLY A 41 8.46 6.63 -6.86
CA GLY A 41 8.20 5.23 -6.50
C GLY A 41 9.36 4.61 -5.73
N GLN A 42 10.60 4.97 -6.06
CA GLN A 42 11.78 4.53 -5.34
C GLN A 42 11.78 5.05 -3.91
N ASP A 43 11.51 6.35 -3.70
CA ASP A 43 11.42 6.94 -2.35
C ASP A 43 10.36 6.25 -1.48
N GLN A 44 9.20 5.91 -2.07
CA GLN A 44 8.17 5.14 -1.37
C GLN A 44 8.66 3.73 -0.99
N TYR A 45 9.35 3.05 -1.90
CA TYR A 45 9.89 1.72 -1.64
C TYR A 45 10.95 1.76 -0.55
N ASP A 46 11.88 2.70 -0.63
CA ASP A 46 12.98 2.84 0.32
C ASP A 46 12.45 3.18 1.73
N ALA A 47 11.45 4.07 1.81
CA ALA A 47 10.80 4.37 3.08
C ALA A 47 10.07 3.16 3.67
N PHE A 48 9.38 2.36 2.86
CA PHE A 48 8.74 1.13 3.29
C PHE A 48 9.76 0.11 3.78
N MET A 49 10.83 -0.12 3.00
CA MET A 49 11.90 -1.07 3.35
C MET A 49 12.67 -0.62 4.58
N MET A 50 12.90 0.68 4.77
CA MET A 50 13.52 1.20 5.99
C MET A 50 12.76 0.76 7.24
N VAL A 51 11.42 0.82 7.23
CA VAL A 51 10.61 0.36 8.36
C VAL A 51 10.73 -1.15 8.55
N VAL A 52 10.71 -1.93 7.47
CA VAL A 52 10.88 -3.38 7.52
C VAL A 52 12.24 -3.75 8.13
N GLU A 53 13.32 -3.10 7.69
CA GLU A 53 14.68 -3.34 8.15
C GLU A 53 14.88 -2.93 9.62
N GLN A 54 14.39 -1.76 10.02
CA GLN A 54 14.43 -1.29 11.41
C GLN A 54 13.71 -2.24 12.39
N ASN A 55 12.72 -3.00 11.90
CA ASN A 55 12.00 -4.00 12.66
C ASN A 55 12.55 -5.44 12.47
N GLY A 56 13.78 -5.58 11.97
CA GLY A 56 14.44 -6.89 11.79
C GLY A 56 13.72 -7.81 10.80
N GLY A 57 13.21 -7.25 9.69
CA GLY A 57 12.49 -8.00 8.65
C GLY A 57 11.06 -8.40 9.04
N LYS A 58 10.44 -7.67 9.99
CA LYS A 58 9.11 -7.98 10.52
C LYS A 58 8.20 -6.78 10.49
N LEU A 59 6.90 -7.02 10.33
CA LEU A 59 5.85 -6.03 10.55
C LEU A 59 4.84 -6.61 11.55
N GLY A 60 4.51 -5.86 12.60
CA GLY A 60 3.65 -6.36 13.67
C GLY A 60 4.18 -7.64 14.36
N GLY A 61 5.49 -7.83 14.38
CA GLY A 61 6.12 -9.04 14.94
C GLY A 61 6.18 -10.25 14.00
N VAL A 62 5.56 -10.17 12.81
CA VAL A 62 5.51 -11.25 11.82
C VAL A 62 6.58 -11.03 10.76
N PRO A 63 7.40 -12.05 10.41
CA PRO A 63 8.33 -11.95 9.29
C PRO A 63 7.62 -11.62 7.99
N VAL A 64 8.22 -10.76 7.14
CA VAL A 64 7.66 -10.39 5.86
C VAL A 64 8.64 -10.64 4.71
N GLU A 65 8.10 -11.00 3.55
CA GLU A 65 8.79 -11.08 2.27
C GLU A 65 8.18 -10.05 1.33
N VAL A 66 8.96 -9.09 0.86
CA VAL A 66 8.48 -8.01 0.00
C VAL A 66 8.78 -8.33 -1.46
N ILE A 67 7.73 -8.46 -2.27
CA ILE A 67 7.82 -8.67 -3.72
C ILE A 67 7.70 -7.30 -4.39
N ARG A 68 8.79 -6.82 -4.95
CA ARG A 68 8.90 -5.51 -5.59
C ARG A 68 8.54 -5.57 -7.06
N GLU A 69 7.64 -4.70 -7.52
CA GLU A 69 7.15 -4.65 -8.89
C GLU A 69 7.11 -3.21 -9.43
N ASP A 70 7.49 -3.05 -10.70
CA ASP A 70 7.49 -1.76 -11.39
C ASP A 70 6.32 -1.66 -12.37
N SER A 71 5.36 -0.80 -12.09
CA SER A 71 4.20 -0.55 -12.96
C SER A 71 4.56 0.28 -14.21
N GLN A 72 5.72 0.93 -14.24
CA GLN A 72 6.17 1.81 -15.32
C GLN A 72 5.16 2.95 -15.62
N LEU A 73 4.31 3.30 -14.67
CA LEU A 73 3.20 4.25 -14.84
C LEU A 73 2.16 3.79 -15.90
N LYS A 74 2.12 2.49 -16.22
CA LYS A 74 1.23 1.90 -17.22
C LYS A 74 0.12 1.09 -16.56
N PRO A 75 -1.14 1.49 -16.65
CA PRO A 75 -2.27 0.77 -16.06
C PRO A 75 -2.37 -0.70 -16.50
N GLU A 76 -2.05 -0.99 -17.75
CA GLU A 76 -2.06 -2.34 -18.31
C GLU A 76 -0.97 -3.23 -17.70
N VAL A 77 0.23 -2.67 -17.46
CA VAL A 77 1.32 -3.37 -16.78
C VAL A 77 0.96 -3.63 -15.32
N ALA A 78 0.43 -2.62 -14.64
CA ALA A 78 -0.03 -2.75 -13.26
C ALA A 78 -1.10 -3.84 -13.10
N THR A 79 -2.03 -3.95 -14.05
CA THR A 79 -3.06 -4.99 -14.04
C THR A 79 -2.46 -6.39 -14.14
N GLN A 80 -1.45 -6.60 -15.00
CA GLN A 80 -0.73 -7.86 -15.12
C GLN A 80 0.07 -8.19 -13.85
N ILE A 81 0.70 -7.18 -13.25
CA ILE A 81 1.42 -7.33 -11.97
C ILE A 81 0.45 -7.78 -10.87
N VAL A 82 -0.73 -7.17 -10.77
CA VAL A 82 -1.74 -7.56 -9.78
C VAL A 82 -2.20 -9.00 -9.98
N ASP A 83 -2.42 -9.45 -11.22
CA ASP A 83 -2.73 -10.85 -11.51
C ASP A 83 -1.62 -11.78 -11.02
N LYS A 84 -0.36 -11.44 -11.32
CA LYS A 84 0.81 -12.18 -10.85
C LYS A 84 0.87 -12.26 -9.33
N LEU A 85 0.76 -11.13 -8.64
CA LEU A 85 0.85 -11.05 -7.19
C LEU A 85 -0.27 -11.85 -6.50
N ILE A 86 -1.50 -11.77 -7.01
CA ILE A 86 -2.66 -12.46 -6.42
C ILE A 86 -2.67 -13.93 -6.78
N GLU A 87 -2.59 -14.28 -8.08
CA GLU A 87 -2.84 -15.64 -8.53
C GLU A 87 -1.62 -16.55 -8.39
N ARG A 88 -0.42 -16.02 -8.62
CA ARG A 88 0.82 -16.81 -8.57
C ARG A 88 1.49 -16.70 -7.19
N ASP A 89 1.73 -15.48 -6.74
CA ASP A 89 2.54 -15.24 -5.54
C ASP A 89 1.71 -15.31 -4.25
N LYS A 90 0.35 -15.28 -4.38
CA LYS A 90 -0.64 -15.43 -3.30
C LYS A 90 -0.44 -14.40 -2.18
N VAL A 91 -0.17 -13.15 -2.55
CA VAL A 91 0.00 -12.10 -1.56
C VAL A 91 -1.35 -11.71 -0.93
N PRO A 92 -1.46 -11.61 0.39
CA PRO A 92 -2.65 -11.10 1.06
C PRO A 92 -2.72 -9.58 1.10
N ILE A 93 -1.60 -8.89 0.81
CA ILE A 93 -1.47 -7.43 0.91
C ILE A 93 -0.73 -6.91 -0.32
N ILE A 94 -1.27 -5.86 -0.93
CA ILE A 94 -0.59 -5.07 -1.95
C ILE A 94 -0.48 -3.63 -1.43
N THR A 95 0.69 -3.03 -1.55
CA THR A 95 0.97 -1.65 -1.11
C THR A 95 1.75 -0.87 -2.15
N GLY A 96 1.94 0.43 -1.91
CA GLY A 96 2.61 1.35 -2.83
C GLY A 96 1.60 2.15 -3.64
N ILE A 97 1.73 2.09 -4.95
CA ILE A 97 0.93 2.76 -5.98
C ILE A 97 0.99 4.28 -5.87
N THR A 98 1.86 4.86 -6.69
CA THR A 98 2.19 6.28 -6.66
C THR A 98 1.11 7.16 -7.32
N PHE A 99 0.50 6.68 -8.43
CA PHE A 99 -0.37 7.50 -9.28
C PHE A 99 -1.80 6.99 -9.36
N SER A 100 -2.74 7.94 -9.39
CA SER A 100 -4.18 7.64 -9.32
C SER A 100 -4.73 6.92 -10.55
N ASN A 101 -4.13 7.07 -11.74
CA ASN A 101 -4.53 6.30 -12.93
C ASN A 101 -4.20 4.80 -12.78
N VAL A 102 -3.05 4.49 -12.20
CA VAL A 102 -2.65 3.11 -11.89
C VAL A 102 -3.55 2.56 -10.79
N MET A 103 -3.75 3.31 -9.70
CA MET A 103 -4.62 2.93 -8.59
C MET A 103 -6.03 2.58 -9.07
N MET A 104 -6.64 3.45 -9.89
CA MET A 104 -7.99 3.22 -10.42
C MET A 104 -8.09 1.99 -11.31
N ALA A 105 -7.03 1.65 -12.05
CA ALA A 105 -7.02 0.48 -12.93
C ALA A 105 -6.99 -0.85 -12.15
N VAL A 106 -6.38 -0.86 -10.97
CA VAL A 106 -6.16 -2.11 -10.21
C VAL A 106 -7.05 -2.26 -8.98
N HIS A 107 -7.58 -1.16 -8.43
CA HIS A 107 -8.34 -1.14 -7.19
C HIS A 107 -9.44 -2.21 -7.15
N LYS A 108 -10.37 -2.16 -8.10
CA LYS A 108 -11.50 -3.10 -8.13
C LYS A 108 -11.04 -4.56 -8.17
N LYS A 109 -10.04 -4.86 -9.00
CA LYS A 109 -9.49 -6.22 -9.13
C LYS A 109 -8.91 -6.73 -7.81
N ILE A 110 -8.20 -5.89 -7.07
CA ILE A 110 -7.58 -6.24 -5.79
C ILE A 110 -8.66 -6.52 -4.74
N VAL A 111 -9.60 -5.59 -4.57
CA VAL A 111 -10.61 -5.67 -3.51
C VAL A 111 -11.66 -6.76 -3.77
N ASP A 112 -11.99 -7.06 -5.04
CA ASP A 112 -12.89 -8.17 -5.41
C ASP A 112 -12.29 -9.56 -5.07
N LYS A 113 -10.97 -9.63 -4.91
CA LYS A 113 -10.24 -10.83 -4.48
C LYS A 113 -9.97 -10.87 -2.98
N GLU A 114 -10.56 -9.94 -2.23
CA GLU A 114 -10.39 -9.81 -0.78
C GLU A 114 -8.91 -9.66 -0.35
N VAL A 115 -8.09 -9.09 -1.23
CA VAL A 115 -6.71 -8.72 -0.95
C VAL A 115 -6.68 -7.30 -0.40
N PHE A 116 -5.94 -7.09 0.68
CA PHE A 116 -5.79 -5.76 1.25
C PHE A 116 -4.95 -4.86 0.36
N LEU A 117 -5.50 -3.69 0.02
CA LEU A 117 -4.82 -2.63 -0.68
C LEU A 117 -4.51 -1.49 0.29
N ILE A 118 -3.22 -1.22 0.51
CA ILE A 118 -2.75 -0.12 1.36
C ILE A 118 -2.02 0.88 0.47
N GLY A 119 -2.72 1.90 -0.01
CA GLY A 119 -2.15 2.95 -0.85
C GLY A 119 -1.34 3.94 -0.02
N SER A 120 -0.08 4.18 -0.41
CA SER A 120 0.82 5.08 0.32
C SER A 120 0.95 6.48 -0.29
N ASN A 121 0.46 6.71 -1.52
CA ASN A 121 0.52 8.01 -2.19
C ASN A 121 -0.75 8.35 -2.97
N ALA A 122 -1.17 7.53 -3.92
CA ALA A 122 -2.36 7.81 -4.73
C ALA A 122 -3.64 7.80 -3.89
N GLY A 123 -4.38 8.91 -3.89
CA GLY A 123 -5.63 9.06 -3.15
C GLY A 123 -6.80 9.49 -4.03
N PRO A 124 -7.20 8.71 -5.07
CA PRO A 124 -8.30 9.10 -5.94
C PRO A 124 -9.63 9.17 -5.19
N ALA A 125 -10.35 10.25 -5.37
CA ALA A 125 -11.61 10.54 -4.67
C ALA A 125 -12.66 9.41 -4.78
N PRO A 126 -12.83 8.69 -5.91
CA PRO A 126 -13.78 7.59 -6.01
C PRO A 126 -13.56 6.46 -5.00
N ILE A 127 -12.31 6.17 -4.61
CA ILE A 127 -11.99 5.09 -3.65
C ILE A 127 -12.43 5.46 -2.23
N ALA A 128 -12.39 6.74 -1.85
CA ALA A 128 -12.91 7.22 -0.58
C ALA A 128 -14.45 7.37 -0.58
N GLY A 129 -15.08 7.26 -1.76
CA GLY A 129 -16.52 7.44 -1.95
C GLY A 129 -17.21 6.20 -2.51
N ALA A 130 -17.75 6.32 -3.72
CA ALA A 130 -18.60 5.30 -4.35
C ALA A 130 -17.93 3.92 -4.57
N GLN A 131 -16.60 3.88 -4.57
CA GLN A 131 -15.81 2.66 -4.74
C GLN A 131 -15.09 2.24 -3.45
N CYS A 132 -15.52 2.72 -2.30
CA CYS A 132 -14.92 2.30 -1.03
C CYS A 132 -15.10 0.79 -0.79
N SER A 133 -14.12 0.19 -0.10
CA SER A 133 -14.08 -1.23 0.19
C SER A 133 -13.45 -1.47 1.56
N PRO A 134 -13.90 -2.47 2.33
CA PRO A 134 -13.26 -2.86 3.58
C PRO A 134 -11.84 -3.42 3.39
N TYR A 135 -11.44 -3.70 2.15
CA TYR A 135 -10.10 -4.15 1.79
C TYR A 135 -9.19 -3.03 1.26
N SER A 136 -9.63 -1.75 1.28
CA SER A 136 -8.86 -0.63 0.73
C SER A 136 -8.64 0.46 1.77
N PHE A 137 -7.36 0.81 1.98
CA PHE A 137 -6.91 1.83 2.93
C PHE A 137 -5.94 2.77 2.23
N ILE A 138 -6.20 4.06 2.30
CA ILE A 138 -5.30 5.10 1.78
C ILE A 138 -4.69 5.82 2.96
N THR A 139 -3.36 5.77 3.09
CA THR A 139 -2.62 6.33 4.23
C THR A 139 -2.05 7.72 3.96
N SER A 140 -2.28 8.27 2.77
CA SER A 140 -1.82 9.59 2.36
C SER A 140 -2.94 10.65 2.49
N TRP A 141 -3.52 11.04 1.40
CA TRP A 141 -4.56 12.08 1.30
C TRP A 141 -5.65 11.65 0.32
N GLN A 142 -6.75 12.40 0.32
CA GLN A 142 -7.74 12.37 -0.75
C GLN A 142 -7.49 13.56 -1.70
N ASN A 143 -7.38 13.31 -3.01
CA ASN A 143 -6.92 14.30 -3.97
C ASN A 143 -7.75 15.58 -4.00
N ASP A 144 -9.07 15.49 -3.94
CA ASP A 144 -9.97 16.63 -4.01
C ASP A 144 -9.92 17.52 -2.75
N ASN A 145 -9.61 16.97 -1.57
CA ASN A 145 -9.53 17.73 -0.33
C ASN A 145 -8.45 18.81 -0.37
N GLN A 146 -7.31 18.53 -1.00
CA GLN A 146 -6.24 19.53 -1.15
C GLN A 146 -6.69 20.72 -1.99
N ALA A 147 -7.44 20.46 -3.05
CA ALA A 147 -7.94 21.50 -3.94
C ALA A 147 -9.12 22.30 -3.36
N GLU A 148 -9.87 21.72 -2.43
CA GLU A 148 -10.91 22.42 -1.67
C GLU A 148 -10.34 23.60 -0.90
N VAL A 149 -9.20 23.42 -0.24
CA VAL A 149 -8.52 24.48 0.52
C VAL A 149 -8.16 25.65 -0.41
N VAL A 150 -7.71 25.36 -1.62
CA VAL A 150 -7.41 26.41 -2.62
C VAL A 150 -8.68 27.11 -3.07
N GLY A 151 -9.80 26.39 -3.20
CA GLY A 151 -11.11 26.94 -3.52
C GLY A 151 -11.62 27.91 -2.43
N VAL A 152 -11.51 27.51 -1.16
CA VAL A 152 -11.83 28.35 0.02
C VAL A 152 -10.97 29.62 0.00
N TYR A 153 -9.66 29.49 -0.16
CA TYR A 153 -8.75 30.63 -0.22
C TYR A 153 -9.11 31.61 -1.35
N ALA A 154 -9.39 31.10 -2.55
CA ALA A 154 -9.78 31.93 -3.69
C ALA A 154 -11.08 32.72 -3.42
N ASN A 155 -12.03 32.08 -2.74
CA ASN A 155 -13.28 32.72 -2.31
C ASN A 155 -13.04 33.81 -1.27
N ASP A 156 -12.26 33.52 -0.22
CA ASP A 156 -11.93 34.48 0.84
C ASP A 156 -11.19 35.72 0.32
N LYS A 157 -10.35 35.53 -0.72
CA LYS A 157 -9.67 36.64 -1.41
C LYS A 157 -10.55 37.37 -2.43
N GLY A 158 -11.77 36.93 -2.63
CA GLY A 158 -12.73 37.57 -3.55
C GLY A 158 -12.35 37.44 -5.03
N TYR A 159 -11.56 36.44 -5.42
CA TYR A 159 -11.20 36.24 -6.83
C TYR A 159 -12.42 35.86 -7.65
N LYS A 160 -12.72 36.67 -8.66
CA LYS A 160 -13.93 36.51 -9.55
C LYS A 160 -13.63 35.61 -10.75
N LYS A 161 -12.40 35.57 -11.22
CA LYS A 161 -11.98 34.76 -12.36
C LYS A 161 -10.75 33.94 -11.99
N VAL A 162 -10.87 32.62 -12.08
CA VAL A 162 -9.79 31.68 -11.78
C VAL A 162 -9.70 30.68 -12.94
N ILE A 163 -8.48 30.41 -13.39
CA ILE A 163 -8.19 29.37 -14.39
C ILE A 163 -7.54 28.21 -13.65
N GLY A 164 -8.19 27.04 -13.66
CA GLY A 164 -7.63 25.79 -13.16
C GLY A 164 -6.94 25.02 -14.28
N MET A 165 -5.68 24.62 -14.05
CA MET A 165 -4.94 23.73 -14.95
C MET A 165 -4.47 22.51 -14.16
N ALA A 166 -4.78 21.32 -14.67
CA ALA A 166 -4.39 20.05 -14.05
C ALA A 166 -4.13 18.99 -15.14
N PRO A 167 -3.29 17.97 -14.83
CA PRO A 167 -3.06 16.87 -15.76
C PRO A 167 -4.36 16.09 -16.05
N ASN A 168 -4.52 15.60 -17.29
CA ASN A 168 -5.72 14.90 -17.70
C ASN A 168 -5.72 13.42 -17.26
N TYR A 169 -5.74 13.18 -15.96
CA TYR A 169 -5.94 11.85 -15.35
C TYR A 169 -6.73 12.00 -14.04
N GLN A 170 -7.00 10.90 -13.30
CA GLN A 170 -7.93 10.92 -12.16
C GLN A 170 -7.58 12.00 -11.12
N ALA A 171 -6.31 12.10 -10.71
CA ALA A 171 -5.95 13.11 -9.70
C ALA A 171 -6.23 14.54 -10.20
N GLY A 172 -5.93 14.86 -11.45
CA GLY A 172 -6.22 16.19 -11.99
C GLY A 172 -7.73 16.49 -12.05
N LYS A 173 -8.56 15.49 -12.37
CA LYS A 173 -10.02 15.61 -12.33
C LYS A 173 -10.51 15.86 -10.90
N ASP A 174 -9.97 15.13 -9.92
CA ASP A 174 -10.29 15.29 -8.52
C ASP A 174 -9.93 16.71 -8.04
N PHE A 175 -8.73 17.20 -8.37
CA PHE A 175 -8.30 18.57 -8.04
C PHE A 175 -9.25 19.62 -8.59
N ILE A 176 -9.63 19.53 -9.87
CA ILE A 176 -10.58 20.48 -10.46
C ILE A 176 -11.96 20.39 -9.80
N ALA A 177 -12.41 19.17 -9.48
CA ALA A 177 -13.69 18.95 -8.81
C ALA A 177 -13.69 19.52 -7.39
N GLY A 178 -12.64 19.25 -6.60
CA GLY A 178 -12.46 19.76 -5.24
C GLY A 178 -12.44 21.30 -5.23
N PHE A 179 -11.64 21.91 -6.09
CA PHE A 179 -11.61 23.37 -6.22
C PHE A 179 -13.00 23.97 -6.49
N LYS A 180 -13.76 23.38 -7.41
CA LYS A 180 -15.08 23.88 -7.79
C LYS A 180 -16.12 23.74 -6.68
N ARG A 181 -15.95 22.78 -5.77
CA ARG A 181 -16.91 22.49 -4.69
C ARG A 181 -17.13 23.67 -3.75
N PHE A 182 -16.09 24.45 -3.50
CA PHE A 182 -16.11 25.60 -2.60
C PHE A 182 -16.05 26.96 -3.32
N ARG A 183 -16.03 26.96 -4.64
CA ARG A 183 -16.20 28.20 -5.38
C ARG A 183 -17.67 28.54 -5.41
N VAL A 184 -18.09 29.48 -4.57
CA VAL A 184 -19.40 30.12 -4.73
C VAL A 184 -19.36 30.92 -6.04
N SER A 185 -20.29 30.64 -6.90
CA SER A 185 -20.53 31.27 -8.20
C SER A 185 -20.69 32.79 -8.11
#